data_b0766f4fe9dde1d3b43bec9c5649f079
#
_entry.id   b0766f4fe9dde1d3b43bec9c5649f079
#
_cell.length_a   1.000
_cell.length_b   1.000
_cell.length_c   1.000
_cell.angle_alpha   90.00
_cell.angle_beta   90.00
_cell.angle_gamma   90.00
#
_symmetry.space_group_name_H-M   'P 1'
#
loop_
_entity.id
_entity.type
_entity.pdbx_description
1 polymer ?
#
loop_
_entity_poly.entity_id
_entity_poly.type
_entity_poly.pdbx_seq_one_letter_code
_entity_poly.pdbx_strand_id
1 'polypeptide(L)'
;MKKIKAFLVAIVIVAIIGSFFYEIIRRVISDYMLKSNTVHLRAIVIDEKNYYPHNPVTHDFAYSYMFVVNGKVYTNNSHDKNAKIGDSVEIEYAKCCPSFNRALHPTD
;
A
#
# COMPACT_ATOMS: atom_id res chain seq x y z
N MET A 1 -6.91 11.14 43.52
CA MET A 1 -5.75 11.33 42.62
C MET A 1 -5.22 10.04 42.05
N LYS A 2 -5.15 8.96 42.82
CA LYS A 2 -4.68 7.65 42.33
C LYS A 2 -5.56 7.09 41.21
N LYS A 3 -6.86 7.30 41.26
CA LYS A 3 -7.82 6.84 40.24
C LYS A 3 -7.61 7.53 38.89
N ILE A 4 -7.24 8.80 38.88
CA ILE A 4 -6.99 9.56 37.66
C ILE A 4 -5.71 9.06 36.96
N LYS A 5 -4.64 8.80 37.73
CA LYS A 5 -3.41 8.24 37.14
C LYS A 5 -3.62 6.87 36.54
N ALA A 6 -4.35 5.98 37.23
CA ALA A 6 -4.67 4.66 36.72
C ALA A 6 -5.52 4.75 35.43
N PHE A 7 -6.46 5.68 35.39
CA PHE A 7 -7.30 5.91 34.23
C PHE A 7 -6.49 6.41 33.03
N LEU A 8 -5.57 7.35 33.26
CA LEU A 8 -4.70 7.87 32.20
C LEU A 8 -3.75 6.80 31.65
N VAL A 9 -3.18 5.98 32.55
CA VAL A 9 -2.32 4.86 32.14
C VAL A 9 -3.11 3.85 31.32
N ALA A 10 -4.34 3.54 31.73
CA ALA A 10 -5.21 2.64 30.99
C ALA A 10 -5.51 3.17 29.58
N ILE A 11 -5.78 4.46 29.44
CA ILE A 11 -6.03 5.08 28.14
C ILE A 11 -4.80 4.96 27.23
N VAL A 12 -3.62 5.23 27.76
CA VAL A 12 -2.37 5.13 27.00
C VAL A 12 -2.13 3.69 26.53
N ILE A 13 -2.32 2.71 27.41
CA ILE A 13 -2.16 1.29 27.07
C ILE A 13 -3.15 0.89 25.97
N VAL A 14 -4.41 1.27 26.09
CA VAL A 14 -5.45 0.98 25.08
C VAL A 14 -5.10 1.64 23.74
N ALA A 15 -4.58 2.86 23.75
CA ALA A 15 -4.17 3.56 22.53
C ALA A 15 -3.02 2.82 21.84
N ILE A 16 -2.03 2.34 22.58
CA ILE A 16 -0.90 1.59 22.02
C ILE A 16 -1.37 0.26 21.42
N ILE A 17 -2.18 -0.49 22.16
CA ILE A 17 -2.72 -1.77 21.69
C ILE A 17 -3.61 -1.54 20.45
N GLY A 18 -4.46 -0.53 20.47
CA GLY A 18 -5.32 -0.18 19.35
C GLY A 18 -4.54 0.18 18.10
N SER A 19 -3.42 0.86 18.24
CA SER A 19 -2.53 1.21 17.14
C SER A 19 -1.95 -0.04 16.46
N PHE A 20 -1.50 -1.03 17.25
CA PHE A 20 -1.01 -2.29 16.72
C PHE A 20 -2.11 -3.09 16.01
N PHE A 21 -3.27 -3.19 16.63
CA PHE A 21 -4.42 -3.88 16.02
C PHE A 21 -4.88 -3.22 14.73
N TYR A 22 -4.84 -1.89 14.67
CA TYR A 22 -5.23 -1.15 13.47
C TYR A 22 -4.42 -1.56 12.25
N GLU A 23 -3.11 -1.66 12.38
CA GLU A 23 -2.25 -2.08 11.27
C GLU A 23 -2.51 -3.51 10.83
N ILE A 24 -2.70 -4.42 11.80
CA ILE A 24 -3.01 -5.82 11.51
C ILE A 24 -4.36 -5.93 10.80
N ILE A 25 -5.38 -5.26 11.29
CA ILE A 25 -6.71 -5.24 10.70
C ILE A 25 -6.66 -4.67 9.29
N ARG A 26 -5.92 -3.58 9.08
CA ARG A 26 -5.78 -2.98 7.76
C ARG A 26 -5.17 -3.95 6.76
N ARG A 27 -4.13 -4.68 7.15
CA ARG A 27 -3.51 -5.70 6.29
C ARG A 27 -4.47 -6.83 5.95
N VAL A 28 -5.19 -7.33 6.94
CA VAL A 28 -6.18 -8.41 6.74
C VAL A 28 -7.29 -7.95 5.82
N ILE A 29 -7.82 -6.75 6.01
CA ILE A 29 -8.88 -6.19 5.18
C ILE A 29 -8.36 -5.98 3.75
N SER A 30 -7.16 -5.45 3.57
CA SER A 30 -6.55 -5.25 2.27
C SER A 30 -6.42 -6.58 1.52
N ASP A 31 -5.90 -7.62 2.18
CA ASP A 31 -5.77 -8.94 1.57
C ASP A 31 -7.15 -9.52 1.20
N TYR A 32 -8.12 -9.39 2.10
CA TYR A 32 -9.48 -9.86 1.86
C TYR A 32 -10.11 -9.15 0.65
N MET A 33 -9.99 -7.83 0.59
CA MET A 33 -10.54 -7.04 -0.51
C MET A 33 -9.89 -7.40 -1.85
N LEU A 34 -8.59 -7.64 -1.85
CA LEU A 34 -7.85 -8.02 -3.06
C LEU A 34 -8.16 -9.44 -3.50
N LYS A 35 -8.59 -10.33 -2.58
CA LYS A 35 -8.97 -11.70 -2.92
C LYS A 35 -10.40 -11.85 -3.38
N SER A 36 -11.33 -11.04 -2.86
CA SER A 36 -12.77 -11.30 -3.05
C SER A 36 -13.33 -10.67 -4.31
N ASN A 37 -13.05 -9.40 -4.59
CA ASN A 37 -13.59 -8.68 -5.74
C ASN A 37 -12.53 -7.76 -6.31
N THR A 38 -11.77 -8.28 -7.27
CA THR A 38 -10.72 -7.50 -7.93
C THR A 38 -11.08 -7.23 -9.39
N VAL A 39 -10.61 -6.08 -9.88
CA VAL A 39 -10.68 -5.71 -11.28
C VAL A 39 -9.25 -5.62 -11.79
N HIS A 40 -8.99 -6.25 -12.94
CA HIS A 40 -7.69 -6.19 -13.58
C HIS A 40 -7.67 -5.02 -14.55
N LEU A 41 -6.57 -4.26 -14.54
CA LEU A 41 -6.40 -3.08 -15.36
C LEU A 41 -4.93 -2.94 -15.72
N ARG A 42 -4.64 -2.25 -16.82
CA ARG A 42 -3.28 -1.86 -17.17
C ARG A 42 -3.02 -0.45 -16.67
N ALA A 43 -1.98 -0.32 -15.87
CA ALA A 43 -1.49 0.97 -15.40
C ALA A 43 -0.27 1.38 -16.21
N ILE A 44 0.06 2.66 -16.16
CA ILE A 44 1.22 3.22 -16.84
C ILE A 44 2.28 3.56 -15.82
N VAL A 45 3.53 3.17 -16.10
CA VAL A 45 4.66 3.52 -15.24
C VAL A 45 4.99 5.00 -15.39
N ILE A 46 5.09 5.69 -14.27
CA ILE A 46 5.36 7.14 -14.21
C ILE A 46 6.73 7.41 -13.60
N ASP A 47 7.21 8.66 -13.74
CA ASP A 47 8.50 9.09 -13.20
C ASP A 47 8.40 9.40 -11.71
N GLU A 48 8.15 8.38 -10.92
CA GLU A 48 8.13 8.45 -9.46
C GLU A 48 8.92 7.28 -8.92
N LYS A 49 10.05 7.57 -8.28
CA LYS A 49 10.99 6.55 -7.81
C LYS A 49 10.68 6.13 -6.39
N ASN A 50 10.69 4.82 -6.16
CA ASN A 50 10.53 4.21 -4.84
C ASN A 50 11.82 3.48 -4.51
N TYR A 51 12.61 4.03 -3.60
CA TYR A 51 13.90 3.45 -3.23
C TYR A 51 13.71 2.33 -2.22
N TYR A 52 14.53 1.27 -2.38
CA TYR A 52 14.52 0.14 -1.45
C TYR A 52 15.29 0.52 -0.19
N PRO A 53 14.67 0.49 0.99
CA PRO A 53 15.31 0.93 2.22
C PRO A 53 16.44 0.02 2.70
N HIS A 54 16.52 -1.22 2.18
CA HIS A 54 17.52 -2.20 2.58
C HIS A 54 18.80 -2.14 1.75
N ASN A 55 18.86 -1.29 0.72
CA ASN A 55 20.02 -1.17 -0.16
C ASN A 55 20.46 0.29 -0.31
N PRO A 56 20.92 0.94 0.78
CA PRO A 56 21.29 2.36 0.70
C PRO A 56 22.54 2.61 -0.15
N VAL A 57 23.38 1.59 -0.37
CA VAL A 57 24.62 1.73 -1.13
C VAL A 57 24.37 1.68 -2.63
N THR A 58 23.45 0.84 -3.09
CA THR A 58 23.17 0.63 -4.52
C THR A 58 22.13 1.61 -5.07
N HIS A 59 21.37 2.26 -4.20
CA HIS A 59 20.28 3.16 -4.58
C HIS A 59 19.27 2.55 -5.56
N ASP A 60 19.01 1.26 -5.41
CA ASP A 60 18.01 0.56 -6.22
C ASP A 60 16.64 1.15 -5.99
N PHE A 61 15.86 1.25 -7.06
CA PHE A 61 14.50 1.79 -6.99
C PHE A 61 13.61 1.10 -8.02
N ALA A 62 12.30 1.20 -7.80
CA ALA A 62 11.28 0.86 -8.78
C ALA A 62 10.40 2.07 -9.02
N TYR A 63 9.92 2.25 -10.25
CA TYR A 63 9.00 3.32 -10.56
C TYR A 63 7.59 2.96 -10.10
N SER A 64 6.80 3.99 -9.80
CA SER A 64 5.38 3.81 -9.51
C SER A 64 4.58 3.64 -10.80
N TYR A 65 3.41 3.06 -10.68
CA TYR A 65 2.42 3.06 -11.76
C TYR A 65 1.24 3.97 -11.40
N MET A 66 0.52 4.39 -12.41
CA MET A 66 -0.66 5.25 -12.29
C MET A 66 -1.83 4.67 -13.06
N PHE A 67 -3.01 4.75 -12.49
CA PHE A 67 -4.25 4.38 -13.17
C PHE A 67 -5.39 5.29 -12.72
N VAL A 68 -6.45 5.33 -13.49
CA VAL A 68 -7.61 6.19 -13.22
C VAL A 68 -8.86 5.33 -13.12
N VAL A 69 -9.63 5.53 -12.06
CA VAL A 69 -10.94 4.89 -11.85
C VAL A 69 -11.95 5.97 -11.50
N ASN A 70 -13.02 6.08 -12.29
CA ASN A 70 -14.09 7.07 -12.08
C ASN A 70 -13.56 8.51 -11.97
N GLY A 71 -12.57 8.86 -12.80
CA GLY A 71 -11.98 10.19 -12.82
C GLY A 71 -10.99 10.49 -11.71
N LYS A 72 -10.74 9.55 -10.83
CA LYS A 72 -9.77 9.70 -9.73
C LYS A 72 -8.49 8.97 -10.06
N VAL A 73 -7.34 9.62 -9.83
CA VAL A 73 -6.01 9.08 -10.10
C VAL A 73 -5.50 8.31 -8.87
N TYR A 74 -4.98 7.12 -9.12
CA TYR A 74 -4.34 6.28 -8.10
C TYR A 74 -2.93 5.93 -8.52
N THR A 75 -2.00 5.90 -7.58
CA THR A 75 -0.61 5.54 -7.82
C THR A 75 -0.15 4.53 -6.77
N ASN A 76 0.82 3.70 -7.14
CA ASN A 76 1.44 2.77 -6.21
C ASN A 76 2.79 2.31 -6.76
N ASN A 77 3.62 1.76 -5.89
CA ASN A 77 4.92 1.20 -6.28
C ASN A 77 4.71 -0.04 -7.16
N SER A 78 5.35 -0.06 -8.34
CA SER A 78 5.26 -1.21 -9.24
C SER A 78 5.99 -2.44 -8.72
N HIS A 79 6.96 -2.27 -7.82
CA HIS A 79 7.85 -3.32 -7.35
C HIS A 79 8.56 -4.05 -8.49
N ASP A 80 8.81 -3.35 -9.59
CA ASP A 80 9.46 -3.90 -10.78
C ASP A 80 10.67 -3.04 -11.16
N LYS A 81 11.86 -3.56 -10.87
CA LYS A 81 13.11 -2.86 -11.18
C LYS A 81 13.36 -2.69 -12.67
N ASN A 82 12.74 -3.53 -13.48
CA ASN A 82 12.92 -3.51 -14.94
C ASN A 82 11.89 -2.65 -15.66
N ALA A 83 10.86 -2.18 -14.95
CA ALA A 83 9.85 -1.32 -15.56
C ALA A 83 10.42 0.06 -15.82
N LYS A 84 10.15 0.58 -17.02
CA LYS A 84 10.59 1.90 -17.46
C LYS A 84 9.40 2.84 -17.56
N ILE A 85 9.66 4.14 -17.47
CA ILE A 85 8.63 5.17 -17.63
C ILE A 85 7.92 4.96 -18.96
N GLY A 86 6.58 4.93 -18.92
CA GLY A 86 5.75 4.70 -20.10
C GLY A 86 5.38 3.26 -20.35
N ASP A 87 6.00 2.31 -19.64
CA ASP A 87 5.63 0.90 -19.75
C ASP A 87 4.24 0.64 -19.16
N SER A 88 3.56 -0.39 -19.69
CA SER A 88 2.31 -0.86 -19.12
C SER A 88 2.59 -1.96 -18.10
N VAL A 89 1.91 -1.91 -16.98
CA VAL A 89 1.94 -3.00 -15.98
C VAL A 89 0.53 -3.47 -15.70
N GLU A 90 0.37 -4.77 -15.57
CA GLU A 90 -0.91 -5.34 -15.18
C GLU A 90 -1.05 -5.24 -13.68
N ILE A 91 -2.17 -4.67 -13.23
CA ILE A 91 -2.49 -4.50 -11.83
C ILE A 91 -3.87 -5.07 -11.54
N GLU A 92 -4.12 -5.28 -10.27
CA GLU A 92 -5.47 -5.54 -9.77
C GLU A 92 -5.80 -4.55 -8.65
N TYR A 93 -7.06 -4.17 -8.57
CA TYR A 93 -7.53 -3.33 -7.49
C TYR A 93 -8.86 -3.84 -6.95
N ALA A 94 -9.13 -3.54 -5.69
CA ALA A 94 -10.40 -3.91 -5.07
C ALA A 94 -11.53 -3.06 -5.66
N LYS A 95 -12.58 -3.70 -6.16
CA LYS A 95 -13.70 -3.02 -6.83
C LYS A 95 -14.35 -1.94 -5.98
N CYS A 96 -14.49 -2.19 -4.68
CA CYS A 96 -15.07 -1.19 -3.77
C CYS A 96 -14.13 -0.03 -3.52
N CYS A 97 -12.82 -0.31 -3.50
CA CYS A 97 -11.83 0.59 -2.92
C CYS A 97 -10.53 0.55 -3.73
N PRO A 98 -10.44 1.31 -4.83
CA PRO A 98 -9.26 1.23 -5.72
C PRO A 98 -7.94 1.62 -5.07
N SER A 99 -7.95 2.25 -3.90
CA SER A 99 -6.73 2.51 -3.14
C SER A 99 -6.05 1.22 -2.69
N PHE A 100 -6.78 0.11 -2.60
CA PHE A 100 -6.22 -1.22 -2.41
C PHE A 100 -5.91 -1.82 -3.79
N ASN A 101 -4.66 -1.74 -4.19
CA ASN A 101 -4.22 -2.22 -5.49
C ASN A 101 -2.81 -2.80 -5.39
N ARG A 102 -2.46 -3.65 -6.36
CA ARG A 102 -1.13 -4.24 -6.43
C ARG A 102 -0.79 -4.63 -7.86
N ALA A 103 0.50 -4.68 -8.17
CA ALA A 103 0.97 -5.22 -9.43
C ALA A 103 0.81 -6.74 -9.43
N LEU A 104 0.38 -7.31 -10.57
CA LEU A 104 0.14 -8.75 -10.66
C LEU A 104 1.43 -9.57 -10.78
N HIS A 105 2.46 -8.99 -11.40
CA HIS A 105 3.72 -9.69 -11.67
C HIS A 105 4.91 -8.86 -11.21
N PRO A 106 5.06 -8.60 -9.89
CA PRO A 106 6.22 -7.86 -9.42
C PRO A 106 7.49 -8.71 -9.55
N THR A 107 8.62 -8.06 -9.87
CA THR A 107 9.90 -8.74 -10.07
C THR A 107 10.81 -8.70 -8.85
N ASP A 108 10.45 -7.99 -7.81
CA ASP A 108 11.25 -7.91 -6.58
C ASP A 108 10.67 -8.66 -5.39
#